data_6c904a846ab20d86335274ccb1462941
#
_entry.id   6c904a846ab20d86335274ccb1462941
#
_cell.length_a   1.000
_cell.length_b   1.000
_cell.length_c   1.000
_cell.angle_alpha   90.00
_cell.angle_beta   90.00
_cell.angle_gamma   90.00
#
_symmetry.space_group_name_H-M   'P 1'
#
loop_
_entity.id
_entity.type
_entity.pdbx_description
1 polymer ?
#
loop_
_entity_poly.entity_id
_entity_poly.type
_entity_poly.pdbx_seq_one_letter_code
_entity_poly.pdbx_strand_id
1 'polypeptide(L)'
;MTIKEHLRRNVALATPVMVGQLGHIMVSVADTAMVGQVGVVPLAAATFGSTFFHILLLFGIGVSYAITPLVAATDEKDQSKLLRILQNGLAVNTMLGLILVLLGFAIVPFLHHFGQEPPVAEAAGPYLMVIVSTIFPALIFQTFRQFSEGQSDTFRPIYFEKLGQNCPKMQ
;
A
#
# COMPACT_ATOMS: atom_id res chain seq x y z
N MET A 1 5.50 -7.85 32.53
CA MET A 1 4.31 -7.88 31.64
C MET A 1 3.97 -9.31 31.31
N THR A 2 2.72 -9.71 31.54
CA THR A 2 2.28 -11.09 31.33
C THR A 2 1.98 -11.32 29.84
N ILE A 3 2.19 -12.53 29.31
CA ILE A 3 1.90 -12.91 27.92
C ILE A 3 0.47 -12.48 27.51
N LYS A 4 -0.50 -12.57 28.41
CA LYS A 4 -1.89 -12.11 28.20
C LYS A 4 -2.02 -10.62 27.91
N GLU A 5 -1.20 -9.77 28.55
CA GLU A 5 -1.23 -8.31 28.31
C GLU A 5 -0.66 -7.96 26.94
N HIS A 6 0.42 -8.64 26.53
CA HIS A 6 0.97 -8.48 25.17
C HIS A 6 -0.02 -8.93 24.09
N LEU A 7 -0.68 -10.07 24.31
CA LEU A 7 -1.68 -10.58 23.37
C LEU A 7 -2.87 -9.63 23.24
N ARG A 8 -3.42 -9.17 24.36
CA ARG A 8 -4.55 -8.21 24.37
C ARG A 8 -4.20 -6.90 23.65
N ARG A 9 -2.98 -6.41 23.86
CA ARG A 9 -2.51 -5.18 23.23
C ARG A 9 -2.33 -5.35 21.72
N ASN A 10 -1.75 -6.48 21.29
CA ASN A 10 -1.59 -6.80 19.87
C ASN A 10 -2.93 -6.98 19.16
N VAL A 11 -3.89 -7.67 19.78
CA VAL A 11 -5.24 -7.84 19.23
C VAL A 11 -5.97 -6.50 19.12
N ALA A 12 -5.88 -5.64 20.15
CA ALA A 12 -6.49 -4.32 20.10
C ALA A 12 -5.91 -3.40 19.00
N LEU A 13 -4.62 -3.57 18.67
CA LEU A 13 -3.97 -2.86 17.57
C LEU A 13 -4.29 -3.47 16.20
N ALA A 14 -4.42 -4.79 16.13
CA ALA A 14 -4.74 -5.50 14.89
C ALA A 14 -6.21 -5.33 14.46
N THR A 15 -7.14 -5.21 15.43
CA THR A 15 -8.58 -5.15 15.14
C THR A 15 -8.96 -4.03 14.15
N PRO A 16 -8.56 -2.76 14.32
CA PRO A 16 -8.92 -1.71 13.36
C PRO A 16 -8.30 -1.94 11.98
N VAL A 17 -7.11 -2.53 11.90
CA VAL A 17 -6.47 -2.89 10.64
C VAL A 17 -7.24 -4.01 9.94
N MET A 18 -7.66 -5.04 10.69
CA MET A 18 -8.47 -6.14 10.15
C MET A 18 -9.83 -5.67 9.63
N VAL A 19 -10.50 -4.76 10.35
CA VAL A 19 -11.77 -4.17 9.89
C VAL A 19 -11.57 -3.37 8.60
N GLY A 20 -10.50 -2.60 8.50
CA GLY A 20 -10.14 -1.89 7.25
C GLY A 20 -9.88 -2.84 6.08
N GLN A 21 -9.20 -3.95 6.31
CA GLN A 21 -8.94 -4.97 5.29
C GLN A 21 -10.22 -5.68 4.84
N LEU A 22 -11.12 -6.00 5.79
CA LEU A 22 -12.44 -6.56 5.45
C LEU A 22 -13.23 -5.60 4.56
N GLY A 23 -13.25 -4.30 4.89
CA GLY A 23 -13.88 -3.27 4.05
C GLY A 23 -13.31 -3.26 2.63
N HIS A 24 -11.99 -3.32 2.49
CA HIS A 24 -11.33 -3.37 1.18
C HIS A 24 -11.72 -4.63 0.38
N ILE A 25 -11.79 -5.80 1.03
CA ILE A 25 -12.21 -7.04 0.39
C ILE A 25 -13.67 -6.93 -0.08
N MET A 26 -14.58 -6.38 0.75
CA MET A 26 -15.98 -6.19 0.37
C MET A 26 -16.16 -5.28 -0.85
N VAL A 27 -15.39 -4.19 -0.92
CA VAL A 27 -15.37 -3.31 -2.11
C VAL A 27 -14.89 -4.07 -3.34
N SER A 28 -13.82 -4.84 -3.24
CA SER A 28 -13.29 -5.65 -4.36
C SER A 28 -14.30 -6.70 -4.84
N VAL A 29 -15.04 -7.34 -3.94
CA VAL A 29 -16.09 -8.29 -4.29
C VAL A 29 -17.26 -7.57 -5.00
N ALA A 30 -17.66 -6.39 -4.51
CA ALA A 30 -18.70 -5.59 -5.14
C ALA A 30 -18.29 -5.15 -6.55
N ASP A 31 -17.08 -4.66 -6.73
CA ASP A 31 -16.55 -4.27 -8.04
C ASP A 31 -16.54 -5.44 -9.02
N THR A 32 -16.08 -6.61 -8.58
CA THR A 32 -16.09 -7.84 -9.40
C THR A 32 -17.50 -8.25 -9.79
N ALA A 33 -18.46 -8.17 -8.85
CA ALA A 33 -19.87 -8.48 -9.11
C ALA A 33 -20.50 -7.50 -10.11
N MET A 34 -20.18 -6.21 -10.01
CA MET A 34 -20.65 -5.18 -10.94
C MET A 34 -20.11 -5.41 -12.37
N VAL A 35 -18.80 -5.67 -12.49
CA VAL A 35 -18.19 -5.95 -13.80
C VAL A 35 -18.73 -7.26 -14.38
N GLY A 36 -19.02 -8.27 -13.54
CA GLY A 36 -19.59 -9.54 -13.97
C GLY A 36 -20.98 -9.41 -14.59
N GLN A 37 -21.76 -8.38 -14.22
CA GLN A 37 -23.08 -8.12 -14.84
C GLN A 37 -22.97 -7.58 -16.29
N VAL A 38 -21.83 -7.00 -16.64
CA VAL A 38 -21.59 -6.47 -18.00
C VAL A 38 -21.34 -7.61 -19.01
N GLY A 39 -20.78 -8.72 -18.54
CA GLY A 39 -20.54 -9.91 -19.37
C GLY A 39 -19.24 -10.64 -19.01
N VAL A 40 -19.09 -11.84 -19.58
CA VAL A 40 -17.95 -12.71 -19.31
C VAL A 40 -16.64 -12.15 -19.85
N VAL A 41 -16.64 -11.59 -21.06
CA VAL A 41 -15.44 -11.03 -21.72
C VAL A 41 -14.90 -9.81 -20.94
N PRO A 42 -15.70 -8.80 -20.57
CA PRO A 42 -15.24 -7.70 -19.71
C PRO A 42 -14.70 -8.15 -18.37
N LEU A 43 -15.35 -9.13 -17.73
CA LEU A 43 -14.90 -9.67 -16.45
C LEU A 43 -13.54 -10.36 -16.57
N ALA A 44 -13.37 -11.20 -17.61
CA ALA A 44 -12.12 -11.87 -17.88
C ALA A 44 -10.99 -10.86 -18.19
N ALA A 45 -11.28 -9.84 -18.99
CA ALA A 45 -10.34 -8.78 -19.34
C ALA A 45 -9.90 -7.97 -18.12
N ALA A 46 -10.86 -7.60 -17.25
CA ALA A 46 -10.56 -6.86 -16.02
C ALA A 46 -9.73 -7.72 -15.04
N THR A 47 -10.07 -8.99 -14.87
CA THR A 47 -9.32 -9.92 -14.01
C THR A 47 -7.89 -10.13 -14.52
N PHE A 48 -7.75 -10.33 -15.82
CA PHE A 48 -6.46 -10.50 -16.47
C PHE A 48 -5.58 -9.25 -16.34
N GLY A 49 -6.11 -8.08 -16.68
CA GLY A 49 -5.40 -6.81 -16.55
C GLY A 49 -5.04 -6.46 -15.11
N SER A 50 -5.95 -6.71 -14.17
CA SER A 50 -5.69 -6.46 -12.74
C SER A 50 -4.62 -7.37 -12.17
N THR A 51 -4.41 -8.57 -12.71
CA THR A 51 -3.32 -9.45 -12.28
C THR A 51 -1.95 -8.82 -12.55
N PHE A 52 -1.71 -8.28 -13.74
CA PHE A 52 -0.49 -7.55 -14.06
C PHE A 52 -0.31 -6.31 -13.21
N PHE A 53 -1.39 -5.56 -13.04
CA PHE A 53 -1.39 -4.39 -12.15
C PHE A 53 -0.96 -4.74 -10.73
N HIS A 54 -1.53 -5.81 -10.14
CA HIS A 54 -1.19 -6.22 -8.77
C HIS A 54 0.27 -6.66 -8.63
N ILE A 55 0.83 -7.35 -9.63
CA ILE A 55 2.24 -7.74 -9.62
C ILE A 55 3.14 -6.50 -9.60
N LEU A 56 2.89 -5.54 -10.48
CA LEU A 56 3.65 -4.29 -10.53
C LEU A 56 3.49 -3.46 -9.24
N LEU A 57 2.26 -3.35 -8.76
CA LEU A 57 1.95 -2.60 -7.54
C LEU A 57 2.60 -3.23 -6.32
N LEU A 58 2.58 -4.56 -6.19
CA LEU A 58 3.19 -5.29 -5.08
C LEU A 58 4.70 -5.02 -5.02
N PHE A 59 5.37 -4.99 -6.16
CA PHE A 59 6.78 -4.64 -6.24
C PHE A 59 7.03 -3.20 -5.76
N GLY A 60 6.22 -2.25 -6.21
CA GLY A 60 6.32 -0.84 -5.78
C GLY A 60 6.05 -0.65 -4.28
N ILE A 61 5.03 -1.32 -3.74
CA ILE A 61 4.70 -1.29 -2.31
C ILE A 61 5.85 -1.91 -1.49
N GLY A 62 6.46 -3.00 -1.96
CA GLY A 62 7.58 -3.65 -1.29
C GLY A 62 8.76 -2.69 -1.06
N VAL A 63 9.10 -1.90 -2.08
CA VAL A 63 10.15 -0.86 -1.94
C VAL A 63 9.71 0.23 -0.96
N SER A 64 8.44 0.64 -1.00
CA SER A 64 7.90 1.68 -0.11
C SER A 64 7.97 1.29 1.38
N TYR A 65 7.85 0.00 1.71
CA TYR A 65 7.94 -0.48 3.09
C TYR A 65 9.29 -0.23 3.76
N ALA A 66 10.36 0.00 3.00
CA ALA A 66 11.66 0.37 3.56
C ALA A 66 11.65 1.73 4.30
N ILE A 67 10.68 2.59 4.02
CA ILE A 67 10.58 3.93 4.65
C ILE A 67 10.23 3.82 6.12
N THR A 68 9.29 2.95 6.50
CA THR A 68 8.81 2.80 7.88
C THR A 68 9.92 2.51 8.89
N PRO A 69 10.80 1.50 8.70
CA PRO A 69 11.89 1.25 9.66
C PRO A 69 12.93 2.37 9.68
N LEU A 70 13.17 3.06 8.56
CA LEU A 70 14.09 4.20 8.51
C LEU A 70 13.57 5.38 9.35
N VAL A 71 12.28 5.67 9.27
CA VAL A 71 11.62 6.70 10.06
C VAL A 71 11.60 6.30 11.54
N ALA A 72 11.20 5.07 11.86
CA ALA A 72 11.11 4.56 13.23
C ALA A 72 12.49 4.51 13.94
N ALA A 73 13.58 4.33 13.22
CA ALA A 73 14.94 4.34 13.76
C ALA A 73 15.54 5.75 13.93
N THR A 74 14.81 6.81 13.52
CA THR A 74 15.29 8.20 13.59
C THR A 74 14.70 8.89 14.80
N ASP A 75 15.54 9.63 15.55
CA ASP A 75 15.09 10.44 16.69
C ASP A 75 14.11 11.53 16.21
N GLU A 76 12.96 11.67 16.89
CA GLU A 76 11.94 12.67 16.57
C GLU A 76 12.45 14.11 16.60
N LYS A 77 13.49 14.37 17.37
CA LYS A 77 14.12 15.69 17.46
C LYS A 77 14.92 16.05 16.23
N ASP A 78 15.31 15.04 15.43
CA ASP A 78 16.08 15.24 14.18
C ASP A 78 15.15 15.42 12.99
N GLN A 79 14.41 16.53 13.00
CA GLN A 79 13.48 16.88 11.92
C GLN A 79 14.18 17.00 10.55
N SER A 80 15.44 17.38 10.54
CA SER A 80 16.23 17.50 9.31
C SER A 80 16.44 16.14 8.65
N LYS A 81 16.69 15.10 9.45
CA LYS A 81 16.87 13.74 8.97
C LYS A 81 15.55 13.11 8.54
N LEU A 82 14.47 13.33 9.29
CA LEU A 82 13.12 12.89 8.91
C LEU A 82 12.68 13.48 7.56
N LEU A 83 12.92 14.78 7.36
CA LEU A 83 12.60 15.45 6.10
C LEU A 83 13.40 14.87 4.93
N ARG A 84 14.70 14.58 5.12
CA ARG A 84 15.53 13.92 4.10
C ARG A 84 15.02 12.52 3.75
N ILE A 85 14.59 11.73 4.73
CA ILE A 85 14.00 10.41 4.49
C ILE A 85 12.74 10.54 3.64
N LEU A 86 11.85 11.49 3.96
CA LEU A 86 10.64 11.74 3.18
C LEU A 86 10.96 12.17 1.75
N GLN A 87 11.87 13.13 1.57
CA GLN A 87 12.27 13.63 0.24
C GLN A 87 12.90 12.53 -0.61
N ASN A 88 13.82 11.75 -0.04
CA ASN A 88 14.46 10.65 -0.75
C ASN A 88 13.45 9.52 -1.04
N GLY A 89 12.55 9.21 -0.10
CA GLY A 89 11.48 8.25 -0.29
C GLY A 89 10.53 8.66 -1.41
N LEU A 90 10.13 9.94 -1.46
CA LEU A 90 9.33 10.49 -2.55
C LEU A 90 10.06 10.41 -3.90
N ALA A 91 11.34 10.78 -3.95
CA ALA A 91 12.13 10.71 -5.17
C ALA A 91 12.24 9.28 -5.70
N VAL A 92 12.60 8.33 -4.83
CA VAL A 92 12.71 6.90 -5.20
C VAL A 92 11.38 6.34 -5.67
N ASN A 93 10.27 6.57 -4.93
CA ASN A 93 8.96 6.05 -5.31
C ASN A 93 8.38 6.75 -6.55
N THR A 94 8.69 8.02 -6.78
CA THR A 94 8.32 8.72 -8.00
C THR A 94 9.04 8.13 -9.23
N MET A 95 10.36 7.92 -9.13
CA MET A 95 11.12 7.27 -10.20
C MET A 95 10.66 5.83 -10.43
N LEU A 96 10.47 5.08 -9.37
CA LEU A 96 9.98 3.70 -9.45
C LEU A 96 8.59 3.65 -10.07
N GLY A 97 7.66 4.52 -9.64
CA GLY A 97 6.32 4.62 -10.19
C GLY A 97 6.32 4.91 -11.68
N LEU A 98 7.19 5.83 -12.14
CA LEU A 98 7.33 6.12 -13.56
C LEU A 98 7.86 4.90 -14.33
N ILE A 99 8.87 4.22 -13.82
CA ILE A 99 9.42 3.00 -14.42
C ILE A 99 8.36 1.90 -14.51
N LEU A 100 7.59 1.67 -13.44
CA LEU A 100 6.55 0.64 -13.41
C LEU A 100 5.39 0.96 -14.36
N VAL A 101 5.01 2.24 -14.50
CA VAL A 101 4.01 2.68 -15.48
C VAL A 101 4.50 2.43 -16.91
N LEU A 102 5.74 2.80 -17.21
CA LEU A 102 6.34 2.56 -18.52
C LEU A 102 6.45 1.06 -18.83
N LEU A 103 6.85 0.26 -17.85
CA LEU A 103 6.90 -1.19 -17.97
C LEU A 103 5.51 -1.78 -18.20
N GLY A 104 4.49 -1.30 -17.47
CA GLY A 104 3.10 -1.72 -17.68
C GLY A 104 2.59 -1.40 -19.07
N PHE A 105 2.89 -0.22 -19.60
CA PHE A 105 2.56 0.13 -20.98
C PHE A 105 3.30 -0.74 -22.01
N ALA A 106 4.55 -1.09 -21.73
CA ALA A 106 5.31 -1.99 -22.59
C ALA A 106 4.76 -3.43 -22.66
N ILE A 107 4.02 -3.87 -21.63
CA ILE A 107 3.37 -5.19 -21.58
C ILE A 107 2.13 -5.24 -22.48
N VAL A 108 1.42 -4.11 -22.69
CA VAL A 108 0.16 -4.09 -23.43
C VAL A 108 0.24 -4.77 -24.81
N PRO A 109 1.22 -4.49 -25.69
CA PRO A 109 1.31 -5.14 -26.99
C PRO A 109 1.60 -6.65 -26.90
N PHE A 110 2.11 -7.14 -25.78
CA PHE A 110 2.41 -8.55 -25.56
C PHE A 110 1.24 -9.36 -25.01
N LEU A 111 0.11 -8.73 -24.65
CA LEU A 111 -1.05 -9.40 -24.06
C LEU A 111 -1.56 -10.57 -24.90
N HIS A 112 -1.50 -10.46 -26.23
CA HIS A 112 -1.91 -11.53 -27.16
C HIS A 112 -1.04 -12.81 -27.05
N HIS A 113 0.17 -12.72 -26.51
CA HIS A 113 1.09 -13.87 -26.36
C HIS A 113 0.85 -14.68 -25.08
N PHE A 114 0.00 -14.18 -24.16
CA PHE A 114 -0.30 -14.86 -22.89
C PHE A 114 -1.41 -15.92 -22.99
N GLY A 115 -1.81 -16.33 -24.20
CA GLY A 115 -2.76 -17.43 -24.42
C GLY A 115 -4.21 -17.11 -24.08
N GLN A 116 -4.57 -15.83 -24.00
CA GLN A 116 -5.95 -15.38 -23.83
C GLN A 116 -6.70 -15.36 -25.16
N GLU A 117 -8.02 -15.57 -25.11
CA GLU A 117 -8.86 -15.40 -26.29
C GLU A 117 -8.75 -13.98 -26.86
N PRO A 118 -8.73 -13.79 -28.19
CA PRO A 118 -8.56 -12.49 -28.81
C PRO A 118 -9.49 -11.39 -28.26
N PRO A 119 -10.80 -11.63 -28.04
CA PRO A 119 -11.71 -10.61 -27.52
C PRO A 119 -11.32 -10.15 -26.10
N VAL A 120 -10.77 -11.06 -25.27
CA VAL A 120 -10.32 -10.75 -23.90
C VAL A 120 -9.05 -9.90 -23.93
N ALA A 121 -8.08 -10.26 -24.78
CA ALA A 121 -6.83 -9.53 -24.93
C ALA A 121 -7.06 -8.10 -25.46
N GLU A 122 -7.97 -7.94 -26.43
CA GLU A 122 -8.35 -6.62 -26.97
C GLU A 122 -9.02 -5.74 -25.91
N ALA A 123 -9.93 -6.30 -25.12
CA ALA A 123 -10.61 -5.57 -24.03
C ALA A 123 -9.67 -5.26 -22.84
N ALA A 124 -8.70 -6.13 -22.56
CA ALA A 124 -7.75 -5.96 -21.46
C ALA A 124 -6.74 -4.83 -21.71
N GLY A 125 -6.38 -4.55 -22.98
CA GLY A 125 -5.39 -3.52 -23.32
C GLY A 125 -5.74 -2.12 -22.79
N PRO A 126 -6.87 -1.52 -23.19
CA PRO A 126 -7.31 -0.22 -22.69
C PRO A 126 -7.50 -0.20 -21.17
N TYR A 127 -8.07 -1.28 -20.61
CA TYR A 127 -8.25 -1.41 -19.17
C TYR A 127 -6.91 -1.36 -18.43
N LEU A 128 -5.90 -2.13 -18.90
CA LEU A 128 -4.58 -2.17 -18.29
C LEU A 128 -3.88 -0.80 -18.38
N MET A 129 -4.00 -0.07 -19.49
CA MET A 129 -3.43 1.27 -19.62
C MET A 129 -3.96 2.24 -18.57
N VAL A 130 -5.26 2.21 -18.32
CA VAL A 130 -5.90 3.08 -17.32
C VAL A 130 -5.43 2.70 -15.92
N ILE A 131 -5.53 1.41 -15.55
CA ILE A 131 -5.24 0.96 -14.19
C ILE A 131 -3.75 1.08 -13.85
N VAL A 132 -2.84 0.81 -14.79
CA VAL A 132 -1.39 0.98 -14.60
C VAL A 132 -1.02 2.44 -14.35
N SER A 133 -1.69 3.39 -15.01
CA SER A 133 -1.46 4.81 -14.76
C SER A 133 -1.70 5.21 -13.29
N THR A 134 -2.55 4.49 -12.57
CA THR A 134 -2.81 4.73 -11.15
C THR A 134 -1.69 4.29 -10.22
N ILE A 135 -0.72 3.51 -10.69
CA ILE A 135 0.46 3.10 -9.89
C ILE A 135 1.24 4.32 -9.44
N PHE A 136 1.40 5.31 -10.31
CA PHE A 136 2.17 6.51 -10.01
C PHE A 136 1.62 7.28 -8.79
N PRO A 137 0.35 7.75 -8.77
CA PRO A 137 -0.21 8.41 -7.59
C PRO A 137 -0.33 7.47 -6.39
N ALA A 138 -0.54 6.17 -6.59
CA ALA A 138 -0.61 5.19 -5.51
C ALA A 138 0.72 5.07 -4.75
N LEU A 139 1.87 5.06 -5.43
CA LEU A 139 3.19 5.00 -4.79
C LEU A 139 3.55 6.30 -4.07
N ILE A 140 3.13 7.45 -4.58
CA ILE A 140 3.28 8.72 -3.87
C ILE A 140 2.47 8.69 -2.57
N PHE A 141 1.21 8.28 -2.63
CA PHE A 141 0.37 8.11 -1.45
C PHE A 141 0.97 7.11 -0.45
N GLN A 142 1.48 5.98 -0.95
CA GLN A 142 2.12 4.96 -0.12
C GLN A 142 3.36 5.48 0.60
N THR A 143 4.13 6.37 0.00
CA THR A 143 5.28 7.04 0.65
C THR A 143 4.83 7.82 1.89
N PHE A 144 3.80 8.66 1.75
CA PHE A 144 3.27 9.43 2.88
C PHE A 144 2.67 8.53 3.96
N ARG A 145 1.98 7.47 3.55
CA ARG A 145 1.40 6.50 4.46
C ARG A 145 2.49 5.80 5.28
N GLN A 146 3.54 5.27 4.65
CA GLN A 146 4.65 4.60 5.33
C GLN A 146 5.43 5.55 6.24
N PHE A 147 5.59 6.80 5.83
CA PHE A 147 6.19 7.82 6.66
C PHE A 147 5.36 8.11 7.92
N SER A 148 4.04 8.25 7.78
CA SER A 148 3.13 8.46 8.92
C SER A 148 3.06 7.25 9.84
N GLU A 149 3.06 6.04 9.30
CA GLU A 149 3.09 4.79 10.07
C GLU A 149 4.40 4.68 10.88
N GLY A 150 5.55 5.04 10.29
CA GLY A 150 6.84 5.07 10.99
C GLY A 150 6.88 6.08 12.14
N GLN A 151 6.26 7.25 11.99
CA GLN A 151 6.15 8.24 13.07
C GLN A 151 5.18 7.81 14.18
N SER A 152 4.08 7.15 13.84
CA SER A 152 3.04 6.76 14.82
C SER A 152 3.55 5.73 15.83
N ASP A 153 4.46 4.86 15.46
CA ASP A 153 5.09 3.91 16.39
C ASP A 153 6.10 4.59 17.32
N THR A 154 6.68 5.71 16.92
CA THR A 154 7.64 6.48 17.72
C THR A 154 6.92 7.38 18.75
N PHE A 155 5.70 7.88 18.45
CA PHE A 155 4.93 8.74 19.37
C PHE A 155 4.30 8.00 20.57
N ARG A 156 4.00 6.70 20.43
CA ARG A 156 3.31 5.95 21.49
C ARG A 156 4.10 5.74 22.78
N PRO A 157 5.39 5.37 22.78
CA PRO A 157 6.14 5.18 24.03
C PRO A 157 6.36 6.48 24.80
N ILE A 158 6.57 7.61 24.12
CA ILE A 158 6.90 8.91 24.76
C ILE A 158 5.70 9.51 25.48
N TYR A 159 4.48 9.38 24.94
CA TYR A 159 3.27 9.84 25.62
C TYR A 159 3.00 9.05 26.90
N PHE A 160 3.24 7.74 26.88
CA PHE A 160 3.07 6.90 28.08
C PHE A 160 4.18 7.12 29.11
N GLU A 161 5.42 7.40 28.69
CA GLU A 161 6.52 7.71 29.58
C GLU A 161 6.33 9.07 30.26
N LYS A 162 5.87 10.10 29.53
CA LYS A 162 5.52 11.41 30.12
C LYS A 162 4.31 11.35 31.06
N LEU A 163 3.30 10.54 30.76
CA LEU A 163 2.15 10.33 31.63
C LEU A 163 2.53 9.54 32.91
N GLY A 164 3.46 8.57 32.79
CA GLY A 164 3.97 7.80 33.93
C GLY A 164 4.89 8.61 34.86
N GLN A 165 5.63 9.59 34.32
CA GLN A 165 6.50 10.45 35.11
C GLN A 165 5.76 11.57 35.88
N ASN A 166 4.55 11.93 35.42
CA ASN A 166 3.71 12.94 36.06
C ASN A 166 2.68 12.38 37.06
N CYS A 167 2.72 11.07 37.36
CA CYS A 167 1.91 10.53 38.46
C CYS A 167 2.64 10.81 39.79
N PRO A 168 2.14 11.72 40.65
CA PRO A 168 2.73 11.92 41.97
C PRO A 168 2.58 10.59 42.74
N LYS A 169 3.73 10.06 43.20
CA LYS A 169 3.73 8.94 44.16
C LYS A 169 2.93 9.38 45.36
N MET A 170 1.68 8.92 45.47
CA MET A 170 0.97 8.98 46.74
C MET A 170 1.69 8.07 47.74
N GLN A 171 2.31 8.70 48.73
CA GLN A 171 2.76 8.06 49.97
C GLN A 171 1.55 7.74 50.84
#